data_bdad5472b03dd0f20c6afd638a2ef737
#
_entry.id   bdad5472b03dd0f20c6afd638a2ef737
#
_cell.length_a   1.000
_cell.length_b   1.000
_cell.length_c   1.000
_cell.angle_alpha   90.00
_cell.angle_beta   90.00
_cell.angle_gamma   90.00
#
_symmetry.space_group_name_H-M   'P 1'
#
loop_
_entity.id
_entity.type
_entity.pdbx_description
1 polymer ?
#
loop_
_entity_poly.entity_id
_entity_poly.type
_entity_poly.pdbx_seq_one_letter_code
_entity_poly.pdbx_strand_id
1 'polypeptide(L)'
;MLDGGITKWKNEGRAWNTIPTGFKPSNFSGKPNPKVLAGFEYVLGNLNKITILDARSKEEFDGELVRAARGGHIPTSTNIDYTENIANDGTLKNNDDLSKLYQLPKDAEVVTYCQGAYRAANTFVALKKIGFTNVKVYLGSWGEWGNKLELPIE
;
A
#
# COMPACT_ATOMS: atom_id res chain seq x y z
N MET A 1 8.85 5.79 9.25
CA MET A 1 7.90 4.76 9.72
C MET A 1 8.52 4.11 10.96
N LEU A 2 7.73 3.81 11.98
CA LEU A 2 8.18 3.03 13.15
C LEU A 2 7.99 1.54 12.83
N ASP A 3 9.08 0.83 12.59
CA ASP A 3 9.04 -0.59 12.22
C ASP A 3 8.61 -1.44 13.42
N GLY A 4 7.56 -2.25 13.26
CA GLY A 4 6.85 -2.95 14.31
C GLY A 4 5.77 -2.13 15.04
N GLY A 5 5.65 -0.84 14.75
CA GLY A 5 4.58 0.02 15.26
C GLY A 5 4.58 0.18 16.79
N ILE A 6 3.45 0.68 17.32
CA ILE A 6 3.31 0.95 18.75
C ILE A 6 3.31 -0.33 19.60
N THR A 7 2.89 -1.45 19.02
CA THR A 7 2.86 -2.74 19.73
C THR A 7 4.27 -3.19 20.10
N LYS A 8 5.19 -3.17 19.12
CA LYS A 8 6.60 -3.50 19.35
C LYS A 8 7.25 -2.52 20.32
N TRP A 9 6.99 -1.22 20.16
CA TRP A 9 7.46 -0.17 21.08
C TRP A 9 7.12 -0.48 22.54
N LYS A 10 5.86 -0.88 22.80
CA LYS A 10 5.39 -1.25 24.14
C LYS A 10 6.03 -2.54 24.64
N ASN A 11 6.12 -3.56 23.78
CA ASN A 11 6.71 -4.85 24.14
C ASN A 11 8.20 -4.74 24.47
N GLU A 12 8.90 -3.76 23.90
CA GLU A 12 10.30 -3.43 24.24
C GLU A 12 10.44 -2.60 25.52
N GLY A 13 9.35 -2.34 26.23
CA GLY A 13 9.36 -1.57 27.48
C GLY A 13 9.71 -0.09 27.32
N ARG A 14 9.58 0.45 26.09
CA ARG A 14 9.91 1.86 25.81
C ARG A 14 8.89 2.80 26.43
N ALA A 15 9.35 3.95 26.89
CA ALA A 15 8.51 4.97 27.52
C ALA A 15 7.45 5.50 26.54
N TRP A 16 6.23 5.64 27.01
CA TRP A 16 5.13 6.27 26.29
C TRP A 16 4.18 6.94 27.30
N ASN A 17 3.43 7.93 26.87
CA ASN A 17 2.45 8.61 27.69
C ASN A 17 1.22 9.01 26.85
N THR A 18 0.14 9.36 27.54
CA THR A 18 -1.12 9.83 26.95
C THR A 18 -1.29 11.35 27.04
N ILE A 19 -0.26 12.07 27.50
CA ILE A 19 -0.31 13.52 27.63
C ILE A 19 -0.24 14.12 26.22
N PRO A 20 -1.25 14.91 25.79
CA PRO A 20 -1.21 15.56 24.52
C PRO A 20 0.00 16.49 24.40
N THR A 21 0.77 16.37 23.35
CA THR A 21 1.84 17.33 23.04
C THR A 21 1.21 18.60 22.47
N GLY A 22 1.42 19.73 23.10
CA GLY A 22 1.04 21.03 22.55
C GLY A 22 1.88 21.36 21.32
N PHE A 23 1.23 21.55 20.19
CA PHE A 23 1.90 21.99 18.97
C PHE A 23 1.76 23.49 18.79
N LYS A 24 2.85 24.14 18.41
CA LYS A 24 2.77 25.53 17.95
C LYS A 24 2.23 25.52 16.51
N PRO A 25 1.33 26.46 16.14
CA PRO A 25 0.92 26.63 14.76
C PRO A 25 2.14 26.81 13.86
N SER A 26 2.10 26.27 12.66
CA SER A 26 3.15 26.43 11.66
C SER A 26 2.56 26.80 10.30
N ASN A 27 3.37 27.44 9.46
CA ASN A 27 3.02 27.76 8.07
C ASN A 27 3.53 26.69 7.10
N PHE A 28 3.52 25.41 7.52
CA PHE A 28 3.95 24.32 6.67
C PHE A 28 3.07 24.22 5.42
N SER A 29 3.69 24.23 4.25
CA SER A 29 3.05 24.01 2.96
C SER A 29 3.76 22.84 2.25
N GLY A 30 3.05 21.74 2.08
CA GLY A 30 3.54 20.57 1.34
C GLY A 30 2.99 20.52 -0.08
N LYS A 31 3.78 19.97 -1.01
CA LYS A 31 3.30 19.64 -2.37
C LYS A 31 3.31 18.12 -2.54
N PRO A 32 2.22 17.51 -3.09
CA PRO A 32 2.22 16.10 -3.44
C PRO A 32 3.39 15.76 -4.39
N ASN A 33 4.05 14.64 -4.16
CA ASN A 33 5.11 14.18 -5.06
C ASN A 33 4.51 13.21 -6.10
N PRO A 34 4.37 13.60 -7.37
CA PRO A 34 3.77 12.76 -8.41
C PRO A 34 4.61 11.52 -8.75
N LYS A 35 5.88 11.49 -8.33
CA LYS A 35 6.75 10.32 -8.52
C LYS A 35 6.38 9.14 -7.63
N VAL A 36 5.62 9.38 -6.54
CA VAL A 36 5.23 8.33 -5.58
C VAL A 36 3.71 8.18 -5.45
N LEU A 37 2.95 8.98 -6.16
CA LEU A 37 1.48 8.96 -6.14
C LEU A 37 0.92 8.65 -7.52
N ALA A 38 -0.18 7.89 -7.56
CA ALA A 38 -0.99 7.64 -8.75
C ALA A 38 -2.45 8.01 -8.46
N GLY A 39 -3.15 8.55 -9.45
CA GLY A 39 -4.59 8.70 -9.48
C GLY A 39 -5.24 7.59 -10.31
N PHE A 40 -6.58 7.49 -10.32
CA PHE A 40 -7.29 6.46 -11.08
C PHE A 40 -7.07 6.60 -12.60
N GLU A 41 -6.99 7.82 -13.12
CA GLU A 41 -6.73 8.06 -14.56
C GLU A 41 -5.37 7.48 -14.98
N TYR A 42 -4.37 7.65 -14.12
CA TYR A 42 -3.04 7.08 -14.36
C TYR A 42 -3.09 5.56 -14.39
N VAL A 43 -3.76 4.93 -13.43
CA VAL A 43 -3.90 3.47 -13.36
C VAL A 43 -4.67 2.96 -14.58
N LEU A 44 -5.81 3.57 -14.89
CA LEU A 44 -6.66 3.20 -16.02
C LEU A 44 -5.90 3.29 -17.37
N GLY A 45 -5.16 4.37 -17.60
CA GLY A 45 -4.40 4.58 -18.83
C GLY A 45 -3.18 3.66 -19.00
N ASN A 46 -2.80 2.94 -17.93
CA ASN A 46 -1.63 2.07 -17.90
C ASN A 46 -1.96 0.61 -17.57
N LEU A 47 -3.22 0.19 -17.59
CA LEU A 47 -3.58 -1.23 -17.51
C LEU A 47 -2.80 -2.02 -18.58
N ASN A 48 -2.31 -3.21 -18.23
CA ASN A 48 -1.43 -4.06 -19.05
C ASN A 48 -0.02 -3.49 -19.38
N LYS A 49 0.35 -2.30 -18.86
CA LYS A 49 1.67 -1.69 -19.14
C LYS A 49 2.55 -1.62 -17.89
N ILE A 50 1.93 -1.62 -16.71
CA ILE A 50 2.60 -1.53 -15.41
C ILE A 50 2.19 -2.71 -14.54
N THR A 51 2.97 -2.99 -13.50
CA THR A 51 2.56 -3.95 -12.47
C THR A 51 1.65 -3.28 -11.45
N ILE A 52 0.46 -3.84 -11.24
CA ILE A 52 -0.50 -3.36 -10.24
C ILE A 52 -0.59 -4.40 -9.13
N LEU A 53 -0.31 -4.00 -7.89
CA LEU A 53 -0.35 -4.87 -6.72
C LEU A 53 -1.51 -4.50 -5.80
N ASP A 54 -2.40 -5.46 -5.59
CA ASP A 54 -3.48 -5.36 -4.60
C ASP A 54 -2.99 -5.89 -3.25
N ALA A 55 -2.90 -5.00 -2.27
CA ALA A 55 -2.47 -5.33 -0.91
C ALA A 55 -3.63 -5.68 0.03
N ARG A 56 -4.82 -5.97 -0.50
CA ARG A 56 -5.99 -6.45 0.25
C ARG A 56 -5.90 -7.94 0.51
N SER A 57 -6.83 -8.45 1.33
CA SER A 57 -6.97 -9.89 1.51
C SER A 57 -7.45 -10.57 0.21
N LYS A 58 -7.28 -11.89 0.15
CA LYS A 58 -7.70 -12.69 -1.01
C LYS A 58 -9.22 -12.61 -1.22
N GLU A 59 -10.00 -12.62 -0.14
CA GLU A 59 -11.46 -12.52 -0.20
C GLU A 59 -11.93 -11.15 -0.72
N GLU A 60 -11.21 -10.07 -0.38
CA GLU A 60 -11.49 -8.75 -0.96
C GLU A 60 -11.15 -8.72 -2.46
N PHE A 61 -10.05 -9.34 -2.85
CA PHE A 61 -9.59 -9.41 -4.24
C PHE A 61 -10.55 -10.23 -5.11
N ASP A 62 -11.00 -11.38 -4.64
CA ASP A 62 -11.94 -12.26 -5.36
C ASP A 62 -13.39 -11.74 -5.35
N GLY A 63 -13.65 -10.65 -4.65
CA GLY A 63 -15.00 -10.07 -4.55
C GLY A 63 -15.93 -10.77 -3.56
N GLU A 64 -15.44 -11.70 -2.77
CA GLU A 64 -16.21 -12.38 -1.71
C GLU A 64 -16.50 -11.44 -0.54
N LEU A 65 -15.54 -10.56 -0.21
CA LEU A 65 -15.69 -9.52 0.80
C LEU A 65 -15.80 -8.14 0.14
N VAL A 66 -17.03 -7.64 0.00
CA VAL A 66 -17.32 -6.37 -0.67
C VAL A 66 -17.28 -5.20 0.31
N ARG A 67 -16.40 -4.20 0.01
CA ARG A 67 -16.23 -2.97 0.81
C ARG A 67 -16.40 -1.68 0.00
N ALA A 68 -17.01 -1.78 -1.19
CA ALA A 68 -17.37 -0.67 -2.08
C ALA A 68 -18.70 -1.00 -2.75
N ALA A 69 -19.13 -0.24 -3.75
CA ALA A 69 -20.34 -0.56 -4.51
C ALA A 69 -20.22 -1.89 -5.28
N ARG A 70 -19.00 -2.32 -5.58
CA ARG A 70 -18.71 -3.57 -6.32
C ARG A 70 -17.62 -4.36 -5.60
N GLY A 71 -17.68 -5.70 -5.71
CA GLY A 71 -16.59 -6.62 -5.37
C GLY A 71 -15.62 -6.81 -6.54
N GLY A 72 -14.54 -7.57 -6.32
CA GLY A 72 -13.50 -7.84 -7.32
C GLY A 72 -12.27 -6.96 -7.18
N HIS A 73 -11.53 -6.76 -8.28
CA HIS A 73 -10.24 -6.06 -8.27
C HIS A 73 -10.01 -5.23 -9.55
N ILE A 74 -8.97 -4.40 -9.53
CA ILE A 74 -8.52 -3.66 -10.72
C ILE A 74 -7.98 -4.66 -11.74
N PRO A 75 -8.41 -4.61 -13.01
CA PRO A 75 -7.94 -5.53 -14.03
C PRO A 75 -6.43 -5.62 -14.12
N THR A 76 -5.92 -6.82 -14.36
CA THR A 76 -4.48 -7.14 -14.45
C THR A 76 -3.69 -7.02 -13.16
N SER A 77 -4.34 -6.71 -12.03
CA SER A 77 -3.63 -6.65 -10.75
C SER A 77 -3.32 -8.05 -10.20
N THR A 78 -2.23 -8.13 -9.45
CA THR A 78 -1.83 -9.32 -8.70
C THR A 78 -2.07 -9.08 -7.22
N ASN A 79 -2.70 -10.04 -6.56
CA ASN A 79 -2.93 -9.97 -5.12
C ASN A 79 -1.70 -10.45 -4.34
N ILE A 80 -1.20 -9.59 -3.46
CA ILE A 80 -0.23 -9.93 -2.41
C ILE A 80 -0.67 -9.20 -1.15
N ASP A 81 -1.31 -9.92 -0.23
CA ASP A 81 -1.78 -9.35 1.02
C ASP A 81 -0.61 -8.66 1.76
N TYR A 82 -0.85 -7.43 2.27
CA TYR A 82 0.19 -6.67 2.99
C TYR A 82 0.74 -7.41 4.21
N THR A 83 -0.01 -8.34 4.79
CA THR A 83 0.43 -9.16 5.93
C THR A 83 1.62 -10.04 5.56
N GLU A 84 1.75 -10.41 4.29
CA GLU A 84 2.92 -11.14 3.77
C GLU A 84 4.23 -10.34 3.90
N ASN A 85 4.15 -9.03 4.05
CA ASN A 85 5.33 -8.20 4.31
C ASN A 85 5.80 -8.24 5.76
N ILE A 86 4.96 -8.74 6.68
CA ILE A 86 5.13 -8.57 8.11
C ILE A 86 5.70 -9.84 8.74
N ALA A 87 6.72 -9.70 9.56
CA ALA A 87 7.29 -10.75 10.39
C ALA A 87 6.46 -10.93 11.67
N ASN A 88 6.68 -12.05 12.37
CA ASN A 88 5.93 -12.40 13.59
C ASN A 88 6.02 -11.36 14.73
N ASP A 89 7.07 -10.55 14.74
CA ASP A 89 7.26 -9.47 15.73
C ASP A 89 6.64 -8.14 15.30
N GLY A 90 5.91 -8.14 14.17
CA GLY A 90 5.23 -6.96 13.60
C GLY A 90 6.12 -6.04 12.77
N THR A 91 7.41 -6.35 12.61
CA THR A 91 8.32 -5.60 11.72
C THR A 91 8.16 -6.04 10.26
N LEU A 92 8.71 -5.27 9.34
CA LEU A 92 8.86 -5.75 7.97
C LEU A 92 9.84 -6.92 7.93
N LYS A 93 9.50 -7.96 7.17
CA LYS A 93 10.39 -9.09 6.87
C LYS A 93 11.76 -8.60 6.38
N ASN A 94 12.77 -9.44 6.49
CA ASN A 94 14.12 -9.16 5.97
C ASN A 94 14.11 -9.03 4.43
N ASN A 95 15.20 -8.54 3.86
CA ASN A 95 15.29 -8.26 2.43
C ASN A 95 15.19 -9.51 1.56
N ASP A 96 15.72 -10.64 2.04
CA ASP A 96 15.71 -11.91 1.28
C ASP A 96 14.28 -12.46 1.16
N ASP A 97 13.51 -12.45 2.25
CA ASP A 97 12.13 -12.93 2.26
C ASP A 97 11.22 -12.01 1.45
N LEU A 98 11.37 -10.68 1.56
CA LEU A 98 10.65 -9.74 0.70
C LEU A 98 11.02 -9.90 -0.78
N SER A 99 12.30 -10.18 -1.09
CA SER A 99 12.75 -10.37 -2.48
C SER A 99 12.20 -11.66 -3.09
N LYS A 100 11.95 -12.69 -2.29
CA LYS A 100 11.25 -13.91 -2.73
C LYS A 100 9.77 -13.66 -3.00
N LEU A 101 9.15 -12.74 -2.25
CA LEU A 101 7.74 -12.38 -2.42
C LEU A 101 7.52 -11.55 -3.69
N TYR A 102 8.44 -10.60 -3.98
CA TYR A 102 8.35 -9.67 -5.09
C TYR A 102 9.39 -9.98 -6.18
N GLN A 103 9.12 -11.02 -6.98
CA GLN A 103 10.01 -11.48 -8.07
C GLN A 103 9.82 -10.63 -9.34
N LEU A 104 10.12 -9.33 -9.23
CA LEU A 104 9.99 -8.36 -10.31
C LEU A 104 11.35 -7.64 -10.53
N PRO A 105 11.62 -7.12 -11.73
CA PRO A 105 12.76 -6.23 -11.96
C PRO A 105 12.69 -5.00 -11.02
N LYS A 106 13.81 -4.57 -10.45
CA LYS A 106 13.85 -3.47 -9.47
C LYS A 106 13.51 -2.10 -10.06
N ASP A 107 13.60 -1.96 -11.37
CA ASP A 107 13.21 -0.80 -12.16
C ASP A 107 11.78 -0.89 -12.73
N ALA A 108 11.10 -2.02 -12.55
CA ALA A 108 9.71 -2.17 -12.96
C ALA A 108 8.84 -1.06 -12.36
N GLU A 109 7.93 -0.53 -13.16
CA GLU A 109 6.94 0.40 -12.68
C GLU A 109 5.83 -0.35 -11.94
N VAL A 110 5.70 -0.06 -10.64
CA VAL A 110 4.74 -0.73 -9.75
C VAL A 110 3.80 0.30 -9.15
N VAL A 111 2.51 0.03 -9.23
CA VAL A 111 1.47 0.77 -8.48
C VAL A 111 0.86 -0.16 -7.45
N THR A 112 0.86 0.26 -6.19
CA THR A 112 0.21 -0.47 -5.10
C THR A 112 -1.11 0.17 -4.74
N TYR A 113 -2.14 -0.63 -4.46
CA TYR A 113 -3.42 -0.17 -3.93
C TYR A 113 -3.96 -1.13 -2.86
N CYS A 114 -4.98 -0.68 -2.12
CA CYS A 114 -5.73 -1.54 -1.21
C CYS A 114 -7.19 -1.05 -1.11
N GLN A 115 -7.79 -0.97 0.06
CA GLN A 115 -9.12 -0.35 0.24
C GLN A 115 -9.04 1.19 0.30
N GLY A 116 -8.05 1.75 1.02
CA GLY A 116 -7.88 3.21 1.21
C GLY A 116 -6.42 3.58 1.49
N ALA A 117 -5.49 3.04 0.72
CA ALA A 117 -4.05 3.29 0.66
C ALA A 117 -3.19 2.86 1.86
N TYR A 118 -3.71 2.64 3.07
CA TYR A 118 -2.88 2.33 4.25
C TYR A 118 -2.05 1.05 4.11
N ARG A 119 -2.69 -0.06 3.70
CA ARG A 119 -2.03 -1.34 3.45
C ARG A 119 -1.09 -1.25 2.24
N ALA A 120 -1.51 -0.54 1.19
CA ALA A 120 -0.69 -0.25 0.02
C ALA A 120 0.57 0.55 0.35
N ALA A 121 0.50 1.48 1.30
CA ALA A 121 1.67 2.22 1.78
C ALA A 121 2.68 1.31 2.51
N ASN A 122 2.21 0.26 3.20
CA ASN A 122 3.11 -0.77 3.76
C ASN A 122 3.84 -1.52 2.64
N THR A 123 3.12 -1.98 1.62
CA THR A 123 3.70 -2.64 0.44
C THR A 123 4.68 -1.71 -0.30
N PHE A 124 4.35 -0.43 -0.46
CA PHE A 124 5.26 0.57 -1.01
C PHE A 124 6.58 0.62 -0.24
N VAL A 125 6.52 0.67 1.10
CA VAL A 125 7.74 0.72 1.93
C VAL A 125 8.53 -0.58 1.83
N ALA A 126 7.87 -1.75 1.80
CA ALA A 126 8.52 -3.04 1.60
C ALA A 126 9.29 -3.09 0.27
N LEU A 127 8.67 -2.67 -0.83
CA LEU A 127 9.30 -2.60 -2.14
C LEU A 127 10.49 -1.62 -2.15
N LYS A 128 10.33 -0.43 -1.56
CA LYS A 128 11.43 0.54 -1.44
C LYS A 128 12.59 0.01 -0.61
N LYS A 129 12.31 -0.74 0.47
CA LYS A 129 13.32 -1.38 1.32
C LYS A 129 14.20 -2.36 0.53
N ILE A 130 13.64 -3.09 -0.43
CA ILE A 130 14.38 -4.07 -1.25
C ILE A 130 14.85 -3.49 -2.59
N GLY A 131 14.85 -2.17 -2.75
CA GLY A 131 15.53 -1.47 -3.84
C GLY A 131 14.70 -1.18 -5.09
N PHE A 132 13.37 -1.33 -5.06
CA PHE A 132 12.54 -0.88 -6.18
C PHE A 132 12.61 0.64 -6.34
N THR A 133 12.88 1.11 -7.56
CA THR A 133 13.09 2.53 -7.85
C THR A 133 11.82 3.25 -8.24
N ASN A 134 10.91 2.59 -8.98
CA ASN A 134 9.73 3.17 -9.58
C ASN A 134 8.43 2.60 -8.98
N VAL A 135 8.11 3.01 -7.75
CA VAL A 135 6.90 2.56 -7.04
C VAL A 135 6.01 3.74 -6.71
N LYS A 136 4.72 3.61 -6.97
CA LYS A 136 3.68 4.59 -6.63
C LYS A 136 2.60 3.95 -5.75
N VAL A 137 1.89 4.78 -5.00
CA VAL A 137 0.67 4.40 -4.28
C VAL A 137 -0.52 5.05 -4.95
N TYR A 138 -1.53 4.26 -5.30
CA TYR A 138 -2.82 4.78 -5.72
C TYR A 138 -3.66 5.09 -4.47
N LEU A 139 -3.77 6.38 -4.13
CA LEU A 139 -4.40 6.81 -2.87
C LEU A 139 -5.90 6.54 -2.82
N GLY A 140 -6.63 6.71 -3.92
CA GLY A 140 -8.06 6.43 -3.99
C GLY A 140 -8.37 4.95 -3.77
N SER A 141 -7.47 4.08 -4.24
CA SER A 141 -7.55 2.63 -4.02
C SER A 141 -8.91 2.04 -4.46
N TRP A 142 -9.28 0.87 -3.93
CA TRP A 142 -10.57 0.24 -4.21
C TRP A 142 -11.76 1.07 -3.73
N GLY A 143 -11.58 1.84 -2.65
CA GLY A 143 -12.59 2.76 -2.14
C GLY A 143 -13.02 3.82 -3.17
N GLU A 144 -12.13 4.21 -4.09
CA GLU A 144 -12.47 5.03 -5.24
C GLU A 144 -12.87 4.18 -6.45
N TRP A 145 -12.02 3.23 -6.86
CA TRP A 145 -12.21 2.43 -8.07
C TRP A 145 -13.51 1.61 -8.06
N GLY A 146 -13.77 0.88 -6.98
CA GLY A 146 -14.97 0.05 -6.82
C GLY A 146 -16.29 0.83 -6.72
N ASN A 147 -16.22 2.12 -6.43
CA ASN A 147 -17.39 3.03 -6.40
C ASN A 147 -17.59 3.81 -7.70
N LYS A 148 -16.62 3.83 -8.61
CA LYS A 148 -16.74 4.41 -9.95
C LYS A 148 -17.26 3.34 -10.92
N LEU A 149 -18.59 3.32 -11.16
CA LEU A 149 -19.25 2.25 -11.91
C LEU A 149 -18.79 2.16 -13.38
N GLU A 150 -18.27 3.23 -13.93
CA GLU A 150 -17.70 3.32 -15.28
C GLU A 150 -16.33 2.67 -15.43
N LEU A 151 -15.62 2.38 -14.33
CA LEU A 151 -14.30 1.76 -14.38
C LEU A 151 -14.39 0.24 -14.53
N PRO A 152 -13.47 -0.39 -15.28
CA PRO A 152 -13.45 -1.85 -15.44
C PRO A 152 -13.06 -2.55 -14.15
N ILE A 153 -13.60 -3.77 -13.93
CA ILE A 153 -13.25 -4.67 -12.82
C ILE A 153 -13.10 -6.10 -13.32
N GLU A 154 -12.35 -6.88 -12.57
CA GLU A 154 -12.27 -8.34 -12.65
C GLU A 154 -12.64 -8.98 -11.31
#